data_b3132e97ca99c7298a898aa17942dce3
#
_entry.id   b3132e97ca99c7298a898aa17942dce3
#
_cell.length_a   1.000
_cell.length_b   1.000
_cell.length_c   1.000
_cell.angle_alpha   90.00
_cell.angle_beta   90.00
_cell.angle_gamma   90.00
#
_symmetry.space_group_name_H-M   'P 1'
#
loop_
_entity.id
_entity.type
_entity.pdbx_description
1 polymer ?
#
loop_
_entity_poly.entity_id
_entity_poly.type
_entity_poly.pdbx_seq_one_letter_code
_entity_poly.pdbx_strand_id
1 'polypeptide(L)'
;MLLSLRSGIDSEIAWALDRLCRLCDNEQFVLKAIPGLTDALFEWPEWYSSGGANHIETSAMLFSPPPDQERKRRHALECLFVLRNAALNEPNAFELASHPRTQPLIFQSLLNIKTDSDANTEFVLHAIDLLQAVAFRVYLPPHAPTLHVEAVQIMENMAGQSSDRSMIIACLTALTLIYSNPHSASHLRAESPAFLASIRLLPLFMDKVLVDACLNYLFIHLSHPPMAKAFLLHPDMPNVLRLLVSLVRSEQVEETVSVDIGSTVHSVPALLDAKRNHELTQDELEELLPKPEPQRCYDWCVSLFSSSYRKGN
;
A
#
# COMPACT_ATOMS: atom_id res chain seq x y z
N MET A 1 -2.23 -17.33 29.00
CA MET A 1 -1.64 -16.84 27.72
C MET A 1 -0.44 -15.94 27.95
N LEU A 2 -0.51 -14.78 28.63
CA LEU A 2 0.66 -13.90 28.83
C LEU A 2 1.82 -14.61 29.53
N LEU A 3 1.58 -15.35 30.61
CA LEU A 3 2.62 -16.10 31.31
C LEU A 3 3.23 -17.18 30.43
N SER A 4 2.44 -17.83 29.59
CA SER A 4 2.94 -18.84 28.64
C SER A 4 3.81 -18.20 27.55
N LEU A 5 3.45 -17.02 27.01
CA LEU A 5 4.30 -16.28 26.05
C LEU A 5 5.67 -15.93 26.63
N ARG A 6 5.77 -15.64 27.91
CA ARG A 6 6.99 -15.25 28.62
C ARG A 6 7.66 -16.38 29.40
N SER A 7 7.15 -17.61 29.28
CA SER A 7 7.67 -18.76 30.05
C SER A 7 9.07 -19.19 29.66
N GLY A 8 9.51 -18.86 28.43
CA GLY A 8 10.74 -19.38 27.84
C GLY A 8 10.64 -20.87 27.45
N ILE A 9 9.47 -21.50 27.57
CA ILE A 9 9.20 -22.89 27.22
C ILE A 9 8.49 -22.91 25.85
N ASP A 10 9.15 -23.46 24.82
CA ASP A 10 8.66 -23.43 23.44
C ASP A 10 7.22 -23.97 23.28
N SER A 11 6.89 -25.09 23.96
CA SER A 11 5.55 -25.67 23.90
C SER A 11 4.46 -24.76 24.47
N GLU A 12 4.78 -24.03 25.53
CA GLU A 12 3.88 -23.06 26.17
C GLU A 12 3.68 -21.83 25.28
N ILE A 13 4.77 -21.33 24.67
CA ILE A 13 4.73 -20.20 23.73
C ILE A 13 3.90 -20.59 22.52
N ALA A 14 4.17 -21.73 21.88
CA ALA A 14 3.44 -22.22 20.73
C ALA A 14 1.94 -22.42 21.04
N TRP A 15 1.61 -22.96 22.20
CA TRP A 15 0.22 -23.09 22.65
C TRP A 15 -0.47 -21.74 22.80
N ALA A 16 0.22 -20.78 23.41
CA ALA A 16 -0.35 -19.43 23.61
C ALA A 16 -0.57 -18.71 22.27
N LEU A 17 0.38 -18.82 21.34
CA LEU A 17 0.27 -18.22 20.00
C LEU A 17 -0.84 -18.88 19.17
N ASP A 18 -0.97 -20.20 19.14
CA ASP A 18 -2.09 -20.89 18.48
C ASP A 18 -3.44 -20.37 18.99
N ARG A 19 -3.57 -20.16 20.30
CA ARG A 19 -4.79 -19.62 20.88
C ARG A 19 -5.03 -18.17 20.50
N LEU A 20 -4.00 -17.35 20.50
CA LEU A 20 -4.08 -15.94 20.13
C LEU A 20 -4.39 -15.77 18.64
N CYS A 21 -3.79 -16.58 17.76
CA CYS A 21 -4.10 -16.58 16.33
C CYS A 21 -5.57 -16.90 16.03
N ARG A 22 -6.19 -17.74 16.85
CA ARG A 22 -7.64 -18.03 16.73
C ARG A 22 -8.54 -16.97 17.34
N LEU A 23 -8.04 -16.22 18.31
CA LEU A 23 -8.82 -15.19 19.01
C LEU A 23 -8.76 -13.85 18.33
N CYS A 24 -7.64 -13.52 17.64
CA CYS A 24 -7.44 -12.21 17.06
C CYS A 24 -8.40 -11.85 15.90
N ASP A 25 -9.07 -12.85 15.31
CA ASP A 25 -10.12 -12.64 14.30
C ASP A 25 -11.49 -12.29 14.92
N ASN A 26 -11.61 -12.38 16.25
CA ASN A 26 -12.86 -12.06 16.93
C ASN A 26 -12.94 -10.55 17.20
N GLU A 27 -14.01 -9.90 16.75
CA GLU A 27 -14.26 -8.46 16.98
C GLU A 27 -14.27 -8.06 18.47
N GLN A 28 -14.54 -9.02 19.37
CA GLN A 28 -14.50 -8.78 20.81
C GLN A 28 -13.10 -8.92 21.41
N PHE A 29 -12.11 -9.32 20.62
CA PHE A 29 -10.73 -9.44 21.09
C PHE A 29 -10.09 -8.07 21.23
N VAL A 30 -9.87 -7.65 22.48
CA VAL A 30 -9.24 -6.37 22.81
C VAL A 30 -7.91 -6.61 23.51
N LEU A 31 -6.81 -6.16 22.90
CA LEU A 31 -5.44 -6.32 23.43
C LEU A 31 -5.31 -5.77 24.86
N LYS A 32 -5.85 -4.58 25.08
CA LYS A 32 -5.82 -3.88 26.38
C LYS A 32 -6.54 -4.66 27.51
N ALA A 33 -7.40 -5.61 27.17
CA ALA A 33 -8.06 -6.44 28.18
C ALA A 33 -7.08 -7.34 28.96
N ILE A 34 -5.89 -7.59 28.40
CA ILE A 34 -4.83 -8.38 29.04
C ILE A 34 -3.60 -7.47 29.18
N PRO A 35 -3.39 -6.83 30.34
CA PRO A 35 -2.26 -5.92 30.57
C PRO A 35 -0.91 -6.59 30.26
N GLY A 36 -0.10 -5.93 29.44
CA GLY A 36 1.23 -6.42 29.01
C GLY A 36 1.21 -7.46 27.90
N LEU A 37 0.05 -7.82 27.33
CA LEU A 37 -0.03 -8.73 26.19
C LEU A 37 0.59 -8.08 24.94
N THR A 38 0.25 -6.84 24.68
CA THR A 38 0.81 -6.08 23.54
C THR A 38 2.32 -6.04 23.60
N ASP A 39 2.89 -5.73 24.76
CA ASP A 39 4.35 -5.73 24.93
C ASP A 39 4.99 -7.12 24.67
N ALA A 40 4.34 -8.17 25.15
CA ALA A 40 4.85 -9.53 24.94
C ALA A 40 4.81 -9.96 23.47
N LEU A 41 3.81 -9.51 22.72
CA LEU A 41 3.70 -9.77 21.29
C LEU A 41 4.73 -9.01 20.45
N PHE A 42 5.30 -7.91 20.93
CA PHE A 42 6.38 -7.20 20.24
C PHE A 42 7.74 -7.88 20.40
N GLU A 43 7.98 -8.66 21.45
CA GLU A 43 9.31 -9.18 21.80
C GLU A 43 9.95 -10.02 20.67
N TRP A 44 9.22 -10.95 20.08
CA TRP A 44 9.72 -11.79 19.00
C TRP A 44 9.87 -11.09 17.65
N PRO A 45 8.89 -10.29 17.17
CA PRO A 45 9.05 -9.51 15.95
C PRO A 45 10.21 -8.51 16.00
N GLU A 46 10.43 -7.84 17.13
CA GLU A 46 11.56 -6.93 17.30
C GLU A 46 12.91 -7.67 17.29
N TRP A 47 12.99 -8.83 17.95
CA TRP A 47 14.19 -9.66 17.85
C TRP A 47 14.48 -10.04 16.39
N TYR A 48 13.44 -10.42 15.64
CA TYR A 48 13.60 -10.82 14.23
C TYR A 48 14.04 -9.64 13.35
N SER A 49 13.41 -8.50 13.49
CA SER A 49 13.72 -7.29 12.72
C SER A 49 15.07 -6.64 13.10
N SER A 50 15.57 -6.84 14.32
CA SER A 50 16.85 -6.28 14.77
C SER A 50 18.10 -7.12 14.46
N GLY A 51 17.97 -8.19 13.70
CA GLY A 51 19.09 -9.01 13.24
C GLY A 51 18.86 -10.51 13.31
N GLY A 52 17.78 -10.97 13.93
CA GLY A 52 17.43 -12.39 14.00
C GLY A 52 17.29 -13.02 12.61
N ALA A 53 16.71 -12.31 11.66
CA ALA A 53 16.58 -12.73 10.26
C ALA A 53 17.95 -12.98 9.63
N ASN A 54 18.88 -12.06 9.73
CA ASN A 54 20.24 -12.17 9.15
C ASN A 54 21.03 -13.34 9.76
N HIS A 55 20.85 -13.62 11.05
CA HIS A 55 21.48 -14.76 11.70
C HIS A 55 20.98 -16.10 11.14
N ILE A 56 19.68 -16.19 10.87
CA ILE A 56 19.06 -17.40 10.31
C ILE A 56 19.55 -17.61 8.87
N GLU A 57 19.58 -16.57 8.04
CA GLU A 57 20.03 -16.65 6.65
C GLU A 57 21.51 -17.04 6.56
N THR A 58 22.37 -16.42 7.35
CA THR A 58 23.80 -16.75 7.38
C THR A 58 24.03 -18.20 7.79
N SER A 59 23.25 -18.70 8.75
CA SER A 59 23.31 -20.10 9.18
C SER A 59 22.80 -21.04 8.09
N ALA A 60 21.73 -20.67 7.39
CA ALA A 60 21.14 -21.47 6.31
C ALA A 60 22.04 -21.60 5.07
N MET A 61 22.89 -20.60 4.79
CA MET A 61 23.87 -20.66 3.71
C MET A 61 24.98 -21.69 3.95
N LEU A 62 25.31 -21.98 5.21
CA LEU A 62 26.39 -22.87 5.58
C LEU A 62 25.91 -24.25 6.08
N PHE A 63 24.77 -24.27 6.75
CA PHE A 63 24.18 -25.47 7.37
C PHE A 63 22.66 -25.32 7.41
N SER A 64 21.93 -26.42 7.61
CA SER A 64 20.49 -26.30 7.96
C SER A 64 20.34 -25.42 9.20
N PRO A 65 19.37 -24.46 9.19
CA PRO A 65 19.16 -23.59 10.36
C PRO A 65 18.95 -24.45 11.61
N PRO A 66 19.56 -24.07 12.75
CA PRO A 66 19.30 -24.77 13.98
C PRO A 66 17.80 -24.78 14.27
N PRO A 67 17.20 -25.91 14.71
CA PRO A 67 15.77 -26.02 14.98
C PRO A 67 15.24 -24.93 15.92
N ASP A 68 16.10 -24.40 16.77
CA ASP A 68 15.82 -23.31 17.70
C ASP A 68 15.59 -21.98 16.99
N GLN A 69 16.41 -21.66 15.98
CA GLN A 69 16.23 -20.41 15.21
C GLN A 69 14.97 -20.44 14.37
N GLU A 70 14.64 -21.57 13.76
CA GLU A 70 13.43 -21.73 12.98
C GLU A 70 12.17 -21.59 13.85
N ARG A 71 12.20 -22.10 15.08
CA ARG A 71 11.10 -21.91 16.05
C ARG A 71 10.94 -20.44 16.43
N LYS A 72 12.04 -19.73 16.72
CA LYS A 72 12.03 -18.29 17.03
C LYS A 72 11.46 -17.46 15.88
N ARG A 73 11.82 -17.81 14.64
CA ARG A 73 11.28 -17.19 13.44
C ARG A 73 9.76 -17.38 13.37
N ARG A 74 9.28 -18.60 13.58
CA ARG A 74 7.84 -18.91 13.62
C ARG A 74 7.12 -18.10 14.68
N HIS A 75 7.67 -18.03 15.89
CA HIS A 75 7.08 -17.22 16.96
C HIS A 75 7.02 -15.73 16.59
N ALA A 76 8.06 -15.21 15.92
CA ALA A 76 8.06 -13.82 15.44
C ALA A 76 6.94 -13.57 14.41
N LEU A 77 6.78 -14.48 13.44
CA LEU A 77 5.74 -14.40 12.43
C LEU A 77 4.33 -14.50 13.03
N GLU A 78 4.11 -15.49 13.91
CA GLU A 78 2.82 -15.69 14.61
C GLU A 78 2.47 -14.48 15.50
N CYS A 79 3.43 -13.90 16.22
CA CYS A 79 3.21 -12.69 17.02
C CYS A 79 2.81 -11.49 16.12
N LEU A 80 3.52 -11.29 15.02
CA LEU A 80 3.21 -10.21 14.08
C LEU A 80 1.85 -10.41 13.40
N PHE A 81 1.52 -11.66 13.05
CA PHE A 81 0.19 -12.04 12.56
C PHE A 81 -0.92 -11.67 13.55
N VAL A 82 -0.72 -11.97 14.85
CA VAL A 82 -1.71 -11.60 15.89
C VAL A 82 -1.85 -10.09 16.00
N LEU A 83 -0.74 -9.34 16.00
CA LEU A 83 -0.78 -7.87 16.04
C LEU A 83 -1.52 -7.28 14.83
N ARG A 84 -1.22 -7.80 13.63
CA ARG A 84 -1.84 -7.37 12.38
C ARG A 84 -3.35 -7.66 12.37
N ASN A 85 -3.78 -8.88 12.71
CA ASN A 85 -5.19 -9.24 12.72
C ASN A 85 -5.97 -8.53 13.83
N ALA A 86 -5.38 -8.41 15.01
CA ALA A 86 -5.98 -7.62 16.09
C ALA A 86 -6.21 -6.16 15.68
N ALA A 87 -5.33 -5.59 14.86
CA ALA A 87 -5.44 -4.22 14.36
C ALA A 87 -6.61 -4.00 13.39
N LEU A 88 -7.27 -5.05 12.88
CA LEU A 88 -8.52 -4.92 12.11
C LEU A 88 -9.68 -4.43 12.98
N ASN A 89 -9.59 -4.62 14.28
CA ASN A 89 -10.53 -4.07 15.26
C ASN A 89 -10.09 -2.65 15.66
N GLU A 90 -10.96 -1.67 15.49
CA GLU A 90 -10.69 -0.26 15.71
C GLU A 90 -10.08 0.07 17.10
N PRO A 91 -10.60 -0.42 18.24
CA PRO A 91 -9.97 -0.23 19.55
C PRO A 91 -8.51 -0.68 19.62
N ASN A 92 -8.19 -1.82 19.01
CA ASN A 92 -6.82 -2.33 18.96
C ASN A 92 -5.95 -1.50 18.00
N ALA A 93 -6.49 -1.06 16.86
CA ALA A 93 -5.78 -0.17 15.94
C ALA A 93 -5.36 1.13 16.63
N PHE A 94 -6.24 1.74 17.43
CA PHE A 94 -5.92 2.94 18.22
C PHE A 94 -4.85 2.67 19.29
N GLU A 95 -4.92 1.54 19.98
CA GLU A 95 -3.91 1.13 20.96
C GLU A 95 -2.55 0.97 20.28
N LEU A 96 -2.49 0.17 19.21
CA LEU A 96 -1.27 -0.11 18.46
C LEU A 96 -0.71 1.16 17.81
N ALA A 97 -1.54 2.02 17.23
CA ALA A 97 -1.11 3.29 16.65
C ALA A 97 -0.50 4.26 17.68
N SER A 98 -0.89 4.14 18.95
CA SER A 98 -0.36 4.94 20.04
C SER A 98 0.79 4.28 20.78
N HIS A 99 1.04 3.00 20.52
CA HIS A 99 2.07 2.22 21.21
C HIS A 99 3.48 2.60 20.68
N PRO A 100 4.44 2.92 21.56
CA PRO A 100 5.74 3.47 21.15
C PRO A 100 6.60 2.49 20.34
N ARG A 101 6.33 1.18 20.43
CA ARG A 101 7.08 0.13 19.72
C ARG A 101 6.55 -0.14 18.31
N THR A 102 5.32 0.25 17.96
CA THR A 102 4.69 -0.12 16.69
C THR A 102 5.41 0.46 15.48
N GLN A 103 5.59 1.78 15.43
CA GLN A 103 6.27 2.41 14.29
C GLN A 103 7.74 1.98 14.15
N PRO A 104 8.55 1.94 15.23
CA PRO A 104 9.91 1.41 15.16
C PRO A 104 9.97 -0.02 14.64
N LEU A 105 9.11 -0.93 15.12
CA LEU A 105 9.07 -2.31 14.62
C LEU A 105 8.81 -2.35 13.11
N ILE A 106 7.77 -1.66 12.63
CA ILE A 106 7.40 -1.66 11.22
C ILE A 106 8.55 -1.12 10.36
N PHE A 107 9.08 0.04 10.70
CA PHE A 107 10.14 0.66 9.90
C PHE A 107 11.46 -0.12 9.95
N GLN A 108 11.84 -0.67 11.10
CA GLN A 108 13.00 -1.56 11.19
C GLN A 108 12.82 -2.84 10.38
N SER A 109 11.59 -3.40 10.35
CA SER A 109 11.30 -4.56 9.50
C SER A 109 11.53 -4.26 8.02
N LEU A 110 11.06 -3.12 7.54
CA LEU A 110 11.25 -2.69 6.16
C LEU A 110 12.72 -2.44 5.80
N LEU A 111 13.52 -1.93 6.75
CA LEU A 111 14.92 -1.60 6.51
C LEU A 111 15.85 -2.80 6.60
N ASN A 112 15.59 -3.70 7.54
CA ASN A 112 16.54 -4.74 7.92
C ASN A 112 16.25 -6.10 7.31
N ILE A 113 14.99 -6.36 6.88
CA ILE A 113 14.58 -7.66 6.36
C ILE A 113 14.54 -7.61 4.84
N LYS A 114 15.36 -8.44 4.19
CA LYS A 114 15.35 -8.61 2.74
C LYS A 114 14.24 -9.60 2.34
N THR A 115 13.52 -9.27 1.29
CA THR A 115 12.44 -10.11 0.75
C THR A 115 12.95 -11.15 -0.26
N ASP A 116 14.04 -11.84 0.06
CA ASP A 116 14.70 -12.84 -0.75
C ASP A 116 14.26 -14.29 -0.43
N SER A 117 13.48 -14.46 0.63
CA SER A 117 12.85 -15.73 1.01
C SER A 117 11.36 -15.53 1.28
N ASP A 118 10.57 -16.60 1.07
CA ASP A 118 9.11 -16.57 1.30
C ASP A 118 8.76 -16.13 2.71
N ALA A 119 9.51 -16.62 3.70
CA ALA A 119 9.27 -16.31 5.09
C ALA A 119 9.55 -14.84 5.45
N ASN A 120 10.60 -14.24 4.87
CA ASN A 120 10.89 -12.82 5.01
C ASN A 120 9.86 -11.98 4.29
N THR A 121 9.43 -12.42 3.11
CA THR A 121 8.37 -11.75 2.33
C THR A 121 7.07 -11.72 3.12
N GLU A 122 6.66 -12.85 3.72
CA GLU A 122 5.47 -12.94 4.56
C GLU A 122 5.56 -12.02 5.79
N PHE A 123 6.71 -12.00 6.47
CA PHE A 123 6.93 -11.13 7.62
C PHE A 123 6.81 -9.64 7.25
N VAL A 124 7.44 -9.24 6.13
CA VAL A 124 7.37 -7.86 5.64
C VAL A 124 5.96 -7.48 5.21
N LEU A 125 5.21 -8.39 4.56
CA LEU A 125 3.82 -8.18 4.22
C LEU A 125 2.95 -7.94 5.46
N HIS A 126 3.11 -8.75 6.52
CA HIS A 126 2.39 -8.51 7.77
C HIS A 126 2.76 -7.18 8.44
N ALA A 127 4.03 -6.75 8.34
CA ALA A 127 4.44 -5.45 8.85
C ALA A 127 3.79 -4.30 8.07
N ILE A 128 3.69 -4.42 6.73
CA ILE A 128 3.01 -3.43 5.88
C ILE A 128 1.50 -3.41 6.14
N ASP A 129 0.86 -4.57 6.32
CA ASP A 129 -0.56 -4.65 6.65
C ASP A 129 -0.84 -4.01 8.03
N LEU A 130 0.03 -4.24 9.01
CA LEU A 130 -0.05 -3.55 10.30
C LEU A 130 0.12 -2.04 10.14
N LEU A 131 1.05 -1.60 9.27
CA LEU A 131 1.22 -0.18 8.94
C LEU A 131 -0.07 0.42 8.36
N GLN A 132 -0.76 -0.28 7.47
CA GLN A 132 -2.03 0.19 6.92
C GLN A 132 -3.08 0.43 8.03
N ALA A 133 -3.19 -0.50 8.97
CA ALA A 133 -4.14 -0.38 10.08
C ALA A 133 -3.84 0.79 11.02
N VAL A 134 -2.57 1.21 11.15
CA VAL A 134 -2.16 2.32 12.03
C VAL A 134 -1.80 3.61 11.28
N ALA A 135 -1.95 3.62 9.95
CA ALA A 135 -1.51 4.71 9.08
C ALA A 135 -2.13 6.08 9.40
N PHE A 136 -3.32 6.10 10.01
CA PHE A 136 -3.97 7.35 10.45
C PHE A 136 -3.16 8.14 11.50
N ARG A 137 -2.16 7.53 12.13
CA ARG A 137 -1.19 8.16 13.06
C ARG A 137 0.20 8.31 12.46
N VAL A 138 0.42 7.79 11.24
CA VAL A 138 1.72 7.84 10.57
C VAL A 138 1.69 8.96 9.54
N TYR A 139 2.64 9.88 9.64
CA TYR A 139 2.83 10.95 8.66
C TYR A 139 4.30 11.33 8.56
N LEU A 140 4.66 11.94 7.45
CA LEU A 140 6.03 12.39 7.16
C LEU A 140 6.07 13.92 7.18
N PRO A 141 6.45 14.55 8.31
CA PRO A 141 6.63 15.99 8.33
C PRO A 141 7.82 16.39 7.41
N PRO A 142 7.93 17.65 6.97
CA PRO A 142 9.03 18.11 6.10
C PRO A 142 10.43 17.78 6.62
N HIS A 143 10.59 17.65 7.94
CA HIS A 143 11.82 17.23 8.63
C HIS A 143 11.63 15.88 9.31
N ALA A 144 11.02 14.92 8.59
CA ALA A 144 10.82 13.57 9.12
C ALA A 144 12.16 12.91 9.49
N PRO A 145 12.18 12.04 10.53
CA PRO A 145 13.34 11.21 10.82
C PRO A 145 13.78 10.41 9.58
N THR A 146 15.08 10.31 9.37
CA THR A 146 15.67 9.56 8.24
C THR A 146 15.12 8.14 8.14
N LEU A 147 14.94 7.46 9.24
CA LEU A 147 14.35 6.12 9.33
C LEU A 147 12.99 6.03 8.63
N HIS A 148 12.10 7.01 8.84
CA HIS A 148 10.77 7.02 8.24
C HIS A 148 10.84 7.26 6.73
N VAL A 149 11.70 8.19 6.31
CA VAL A 149 11.88 8.53 4.89
C VAL A 149 12.48 7.34 4.13
N GLU A 150 13.51 6.70 4.70
CA GLU A 150 14.14 5.52 4.11
C GLU A 150 13.17 4.34 4.00
N ALA A 151 12.36 4.09 5.04
CA ALA A 151 11.34 3.03 5.01
C ALA A 151 10.29 3.26 3.91
N VAL A 152 9.84 4.50 3.73
CA VAL A 152 8.92 4.86 2.65
C VAL A 152 9.58 4.69 1.27
N GLN A 153 10.85 5.07 1.12
CA GLN A 153 11.60 4.84 -0.13
C GLN A 153 11.76 3.34 -0.44
N ILE A 154 11.95 2.51 0.57
CA ILE A 154 11.99 1.05 0.39
C ILE A 154 10.64 0.53 -0.09
N MET A 155 9.53 0.98 0.48
CA MET A 155 8.19 0.60 0.00
C MET A 155 7.94 1.08 -1.43
N GLU A 156 8.38 2.29 -1.81
CA GLU A 156 8.32 2.78 -3.19
C GLU A 156 9.12 1.89 -4.15
N ASN A 157 10.31 1.45 -3.73
CA ASN A 157 11.14 0.52 -4.51
C ASN A 157 10.48 -0.87 -4.61
N MET A 158 9.94 -1.39 -3.51
CA MET A 158 9.21 -2.67 -3.52
C MET A 158 8.02 -2.62 -4.48
N ALA A 159 7.19 -1.57 -4.42
CA ALA A 159 6.08 -1.39 -5.34
C ALA A 159 6.54 -1.28 -6.81
N GLY A 160 7.71 -0.66 -7.05
CA GLY A 160 8.24 -0.41 -8.39
C GLY A 160 8.94 -1.61 -9.03
N GLN A 161 9.54 -2.47 -8.24
CA GLN A 161 10.48 -3.50 -8.70
C GLN A 161 10.04 -4.94 -8.39
N SER A 162 9.13 -5.13 -7.43
CA SER A 162 8.65 -6.47 -7.09
C SER A 162 7.85 -7.09 -8.23
N SER A 163 7.96 -8.40 -8.37
CA SER A 163 7.07 -9.23 -9.17
C SER A 163 5.92 -9.84 -8.36
N ASP A 164 5.97 -9.71 -7.05
CA ASP A 164 4.91 -10.20 -6.17
C ASP A 164 3.75 -9.20 -6.15
N ARG A 165 2.61 -9.67 -6.66
CA ARG A 165 1.36 -8.91 -6.71
C ARG A 165 0.91 -8.42 -5.33
N SER A 166 0.98 -9.28 -4.32
CA SER A 166 0.54 -8.95 -2.96
C SER A 166 1.41 -7.85 -2.36
N MET A 167 2.73 -7.93 -2.57
CA MET A 167 3.68 -6.92 -2.14
C MET A 167 3.41 -5.55 -2.80
N ILE A 168 3.16 -5.55 -4.12
CA ILE A 168 2.85 -4.31 -4.85
C ILE A 168 1.59 -3.65 -4.29
N ILE A 169 0.50 -4.41 -4.14
CA ILE A 169 -0.77 -3.90 -3.61
C ILE A 169 -0.60 -3.38 -2.18
N ALA A 170 0.06 -4.16 -1.31
CA ALA A 170 0.27 -3.77 0.08
C ALA A 170 1.08 -2.47 0.20
N CYS A 171 2.18 -2.35 -0.57
CA CYS A 171 3.00 -1.15 -0.58
C CYS A 171 2.23 0.06 -1.12
N LEU A 172 1.53 -0.07 -2.26
CA LEU A 172 0.75 1.05 -2.83
C LEU A 172 -0.35 1.51 -1.89
N THR A 173 -1.05 0.58 -1.23
CA THR A 173 -2.10 0.91 -0.25
C THR A 173 -1.53 1.63 0.96
N ALA A 174 -0.44 1.13 1.54
CA ALA A 174 0.23 1.77 2.68
C ALA A 174 0.73 3.18 2.33
N LEU A 175 1.39 3.33 1.18
CA LEU A 175 1.88 4.61 0.67
C LEU A 175 0.73 5.59 0.43
N THR A 176 -0.39 5.12 -0.14
CA THR A 176 -1.60 5.94 -0.34
C THR A 176 -2.09 6.51 0.99
N LEU A 177 -2.18 5.69 2.02
CA LEU A 177 -2.62 6.12 3.35
C LEU A 177 -1.65 7.13 3.99
N ILE A 178 -0.35 6.92 3.88
CA ILE A 178 0.67 7.86 4.40
C ILE A 178 0.61 9.20 3.67
N TYR A 179 0.53 9.17 2.33
CA TYR A 179 0.50 10.38 1.51
C TYR A 179 -0.86 11.08 1.49
N SER A 180 -1.93 10.43 1.94
CA SER A 180 -3.23 11.07 2.16
C SER A 180 -3.17 12.11 3.29
N ASN A 181 -2.15 12.04 4.16
CA ASN A 181 -1.92 13.07 5.16
C ASN A 181 -1.24 14.29 4.50
N PRO A 182 -1.84 15.50 4.58
CA PRO A 182 -1.27 16.71 3.94
C PRO A 182 0.17 17.03 4.37
N HIS A 183 0.56 16.65 5.59
CA HIS A 183 1.92 16.86 6.08
C HIS A 183 2.96 16.00 5.35
N SER A 184 2.55 14.89 4.74
CA SER A 184 3.42 14.01 3.96
C SER A 184 3.63 14.48 2.50
N ALA A 185 2.85 15.46 2.04
CA ALA A 185 2.86 15.91 0.65
C ALA A 185 4.22 16.41 0.15
N SER A 186 5.05 16.96 1.05
CA SER A 186 6.40 17.44 0.73
C SER A 186 7.37 16.33 0.30
N HIS A 187 7.04 15.07 0.58
CA HIS A 187 7.85 13.90 0.22
C HIS A 187 7.40 13.22 -1.08
N LEU A 188 6.33 13.71 -1.72
CA LEU A 188 5.88 13.21 -3.02
C LEU A 188 6.92 13.48 -4.10
N ARG A 189 7.22 12.48 -4.94
CA ARG A 189 8.21 12.56 -6.00
C ARG A 189 7.66 12.00 -7.30
N ALA A 190 7.77 12.79 -8.39
CA ALA A 190 7.33 12.36 -9.72
C ALA A 190 8.16 11.19 -10.30
N GLU A 191 9.39 11.02 -9.82
CA GLU A 191 10.32 9.98 -10.24
C GLU A 191 10.27 8.75 -9.31
N SER A 192 9.29 8.71 -8.39
CA SER A 192 9.14 7.56 -7.48
C SER A 192 8.90 6.28 -8.29
N PRO A 193 9.63 5.18 -7.98
CA PRO A 193 9.41 3.89 -8.62
C PRO A 193 7.96 3.39 -8.49
N ALA A 194 7.31 3.67 -7.36
CA ALA A 194 5.90 3.33 -7.14
C ALA A 194 4.96 4.11 -8.07
N PHE A 195 5.24 5.40 -8.31
CA PHE A 195 4.47 6.24 -9.22
C PHE A 195 4.56 5.73 -10.66
N LEU A 196 5.77 5.45 -11.13
CA LEU A 196 6.00 4.91 -12.47
C LEU A 196 5.40 3.50 -12.63
N ALA A 197 5.50 2.66 -11.59
CA ALA A 197 4.88 1.35 -11.60
C ALA A 197 3.35 1.43 -11.64
N SER A 198 2.75 2.35 -10.90
CA SER A 198 1.30 2.55 -10.92
C SER A 198 0.79 2.88 -12.32
N ILE A 199 1.52 3.71 -13.09
CA ILE A 199 1.19 4.00 -14.48
C ILE A 199 1.32 2.73 -15.36
N ARG A 200 2.43 2.00 -15.21
CA ARG A 200 2.75 0.80 -16.00
C ARG A 200 1.77 -0.35 -15.77
N LEU A 201 1.21 -0.46 -14.57
CA LEU A 201 0.33 -1.57 -14.16
C LEU A 201 -1.15 -1.34 -14.52
N LEU A 202 -1.57 -0.10 -14.85
CA LEU A 202 -2.95 0.19 -15.25
C LEU A 202 -3.50 -0.69 -16.40
N PRO A 203 -2.70 -1.10 -17.41
CA PRO A 203 -3.20 -2.00 -18.46
C PRO A 203 -3.66 -3.38 -17.98
N LEU A 204 -3.34 -3.76 -16.76
CA LEU A 204 -3.75 -5.04 -16.16
C LEU A 204 -5.19 -4.97 -15.61
N PHE A 205 -6.12 -4.40 -16.39
CA PHE A 205 -7.51 -4.11 -16.01
C PHE A 205 -8.32 -5.32 -15.53
N MET A 206 -7.89 -6.53 -15.83
CA MET A 206 -8.52 -7.75 -15.31
C MET A 206 -8.25 -7.95 -13.81
N ASP A 207 -7.19 -7.39 -13.29
CA ASP A 207 -6.86 -7.41 -11.87
C ASP A 207 -7.38 -6.13 -11.19
N LYS A 208 -8.67 -6.14 -10.87
CA LYS A 208 -9.34 -4.96 -10.27
C LYS A 208 -8.63 -4.46 -9.02
N VAL A 209 -8.23 -5.35 -8.11
CA VAL A 209 -7.61 -4.98 -6.84
C VAL A 209 -6.27 -4.26 -7.05
N LEU A 210 -5.46 -4.74 -7.99
CA LEU A 210 -4.19 -4.10 -8.34
C LEU A 210 -4.43 -2.74 -9.00
N VAL A 211 -5.37 -2.67 -9.94
CA VAL A 211 -5.72 -1.42 -10.63
C VAL A 211 -6.28 -0.39 -9.65
N ASP A 212 -7.15 -0.80 -8.72
CA ASP A 212 -7.69 0.09 -7.68
C ASP A 212 -6.58 0.65 -6.78
N ALA A 213 -5.62 -0.19 -6.37
CA ALA A 213 -4.46 0.28 -5.61
C ALA A 213 -3.63 1.30 -6.40
N CYS A 214 -3.39 1.06 -7.70
CA CYS A 214 -2.69 1.99 -8.58
C CYS A 214 -3.46 3.31 -8.74
N LEU A 215 -4.77 3.25 -8.98
CA LEU A 215 -5.61 4.43 -9.15
C LEU A 215 -5.67 5.28 -7.88
N ASN A 216 -5.83 4.66 -6.72
CA ASN A 216 -5.85 5.36 -5.44
C ASN A 216 -4.52 6.06 -5.16
N TYR A 217 -3.41 5.39 -5.45
CA TYR A 217 -2.08 5.98 -5.30
C TYR A 217 -1.86 7.16 -6.26
N LEU A 218 -2.22 7.00 -7.54
CA LEU A 218 -2.16 8.06 -8.54
C LEU A 218 -3.06 9.24 -8.16
N PHE A 219 -4.26 9.00 -7.64
CA PHE A 219 -5.18 10.05 -7.18
C PHE A 219 -4.53 10.98 -6.17
N ILE A 220 -3.87 10.42 -5.14
CA ILE A 220 -3.17 11.24 -4.14
C ILE A 220 -2.06 12.07 -4.80
N HIS A 221 -1.27 11.49 -5.70
CA HIS A 221 -0.21 12.22 -6.39
C HIS A 221 -0.76 13.34 -7.28
N LEU A 222 -1.78 13.04 -8.09
CA LEU A 222 -2.40 13.98 -9.00
C LEU A 222 -3.19 15.10 -8.30
N SER A 223 -3.50 14.94 -7.02
CA SER A 223 -4.06 16.01 -6.19
C SER A 223 -3.05 17.14 -5.92
N HIS A 224 -1.77 16.94 -6.26
CA HIS A 224 -0.72 17.94 -6.11
C HIS A 224 -0.25 18.48 -7.46
N PRO A 225 -0.34 19.81 -7.73
CA PRO A 225 -0.05 20.40 -9.04
C PRO A 225 1.31 20.02 -9.65
N PRO A 226 2.42 19.97 -8.89
CA PRO A 226 3.71 19.57 -9.46
C PRO A 226 3.69 18.12 -9.97
N MET A 227 3.00 17.21 -9.27
CA MET A 227 2.89 15.80 -9.64
C MET A 227 1.97 15.63 -10.85
N ALA A 228 0.84 16.34 -10.88
CA ALA A 228 -0.06 16.35 -12.02
C ALA A 228 0.66 16.87 -13.29
N LYS A 229 1.47 17.91 -13.17
CA LYS A 229 2.29 18.41 -14.28
C LYS A 229 3.29 17.36 -14.76
N ALA A 230 3.99 16.69 -13.87
CA ALA A 230 4.95 15.64 -14.22
C ALA A 230 4.26 14.46 -14.92
N PHE A 231 3.07 14.05 -14.43
CA PHE A 231 2.25 13.03 -15.05
C PHE A 231 1.85 13.40 -16.49
N LEU A 232 1.39 14.63 -16.72
CA LEU A 232 0.99 15.12 -18.05
C LEU A 232 2.15 15.22 -19.04
N LEU A 233 3.36 15.45 -18.53
CA LEU A 233 4.59 15.52 -19.36
C LEU A 233 5.22 14.13 -19.56
N HIS A 234 4.68 13.07 -18.95
CA HIS A 234 5.21 11.72 -19.14
C HIS A 234 5.03 11.27 -20.60
N PRO A 235 6.05 10.67 -21.24
CA PRO A 235 5.99 10.30 -22.66
C PRO A 235 4.85 9.33 -22.98
N ASP A 236 4.44 8.47 -22.05
CA ASP A 236 3.34 7.52 -22.22
C ASP A 236 1.95 8.09 -21.87
N MET A 237 1.87 9.36 -21.48
CA MET A 237 0.64 10.00 -21.02
C MET A 237 -0.56 9.86 -21.97
N PRO A 238 -0.41 10.05 -23.29
CA PRO A 238 -1.54 9.90 -24.22
C PRO A 238 -2.17 8.50 -24.15
N ASN A 239 -1.35 7.46 -23.99
CA ASN A 239 -1.82 6.09 -23.84
C ASN A 239 -2.47 5.86 -22.47
N VAL A 240 -1.90 6.44 -21.42
CA VAL A 240 -2.44 6.36 -20.05
C VAL A 240 -3.82 7.03 -19.96
N LEU A 241 -4.00 8.22 -20.56
CA LEU A 241 -5.31 8.87 -20.59
C LEU A 241 -6.35 8.05 -21.35
N ARG A 242 -6.00 7.49 -22.49
CA ARG A 242 -6.90 6.59 -23.24
C ARG A 242 -7.31 5.39 -22.40
N LEU A 243 -6.35 4.83 -21.67
CA LEU A 243 -6.59 3.69 -20.77
C LEU A 243 -7.52 4.08 -19.62
N LEU A 244 -7.27 5.21 -18.93
CA LEU A 244 -8.12 5.70 -17.85
C LEU A 244 -9.56 5.93 -18.33
N VAL A 245 -9.74 6.53 -19.50
CA VAL A 245 -11.06 6.70 -20.11
C VAL A 245 -11.72 5.36 -20.42
N SER A 246 -10.95 4.35 -20.87
CA SER A 246 -11.49 3.02 -21.15
C SER A 246 -11.90 2.27 -19.88
N LEU A 247 -11.14 2.43 -18.79
CA LEU A 247 -11.47 1.88 -17.48
C LEU A 247 -12.77 2.46 -16.92
N VAL A 248 -12.94 3.77 -16.97
CA VAL A 248 -14.19 4.43 -16.58
C VAL A 248 -15.38 3.91 -17.39
N ARG A 249 -15.20 3.64 -18.69
CA ARG A 249 -16.25 3.06 -19.53
C ARG A 249 -16.61 1.62 -19.19
N SER A 250 -15.61 0.81 -18.85
CA SER A 250 -15.86 -0.60 -18.52
C SER A 250 -16.67 -0.78 -17.24
N GLU A 251 -16.55 0.16 -16.29
CA GLU A 251 -17.37 0.18 -15.08
C GLU A 251 -18.74 0.79 -15.28
N GLN A 252 -18.92 1.62 -16.32
CA GLN A 252 -20.15 2.37 -16.59
C GLN A 252 -21.19 1.63 -17.45
N VAL A 253 -21.09 0.34 -17.63
CA VAL A 253 -22.15 -0.40 -18.34
C VAL A 253 -23.50 -0.31 -17.61
N GLU A 254 -23.54 0.23 -16.38
CA GLU A 254 -24.79 0.39 -15.62
C GLU A 254 -25.18 1.83 -15.23
N GLU A 255 -24.35 2.86 -15.39
CA GLU A 255 -24.75 4.25 -15.07
C GLU A 255 -24.12 5.30 -16.00
N THR A 256 -24.96 6.06 -16.66
CA THR A 256 -24.58 7.23 -17.47
C THR A 256 -23.99 8.35 -16.60
N VAL A 257 -22.68 8.51 -16.60
CA VAL A 257 -22.03 9.73 -16.10
C VAL A 257 -21.58 10.56 -17.28
N SER A 258 -22.24 11.70 -17.49
CA SER A 258 -21.76 12.72 -18.41
C SER A 258 -20.63 13.51 -17.75
N VAL A 259 -19.42 13.38 -18.27
CA VAL A 259 -18.28 14.22 -17.86
C VAL A 259 -18.28 15.44 -18.76
N ASP A 260 -18.64 16.58 -18.19
CA ASP A 260 -18.63 17.88 -18.88
C ASP A 260 -17.20 18.43 -18.87
N ILE A 261 -16.49 18.30 -19.99
CA ILE A 261 -15.15 18.86 -20.18
C ILE A 261 -15.29 20.25 -20.78
N GLY A 262 -15.66 21.21 -19.93
CA GLY A 262 -15.69 22.64 -20.30
C GLY A 262 -16.62 22.94 -21.47
N SER A 263 -16.99 24.19 -21.65
CA SER A 263 -18.02 24.75 -22.54
C SER A 263 -17.89 24.49 -24.06
N THR A 264 -17.17 23.48 -24.49
CA THR A 264 -17.14 22.97 -25.86
C THR A 264 -17.81 21.62 -25.94
N VAL A 265 -18.86 21.56 -26.69
CA VAL A 265 -19.99 20.64 -26.79
C VAL A 265 -19.69 19.16 -27.11
N HIS A 266 -18.47 18.70 -27.08
CA HIS A 266 -18.18 17.29 -27.39
C HIS A 266 -17.62 16.57 -26.16
N SER A 267 -18.40 15.66 -25.58
CA SER A 267 -17.90 14.77 -24.54
C SER A 267 -16.81 13.86 -25.13
N VAL A 268 -15.71 13.64 -24.40
CA VAL A 268 -14.65 12.70 -24.81
C VAL A 268 -15.22 11.33 -25.19
N PRO A 269 -16.24 10.79 -24.50
CA PRO A 269 -16.97 9.61 -24.95
C PRO A 269 -17.54 9.70 -26.35
N ALA A 270 -18.20 10.80 -26.72
CA ALA A 270 -18.78 10.97 -28.05
C ALA A 270 -17.72 11.02 -29.16
N LEU A 271 -16.58 11.66 -28.90
CA LEU A 271 -15.45 11.69 -29.85
C LEU A 271 -14.82 10.30 -30.04
N LEU A 272 -14.70 9.51 -28.96
CA LEU A 272 -14.19 8.15 -29.03
C LEU A 272 -15.18 7.19 -29.72
N ASP A 273 -16.49 7.41 -29.56
CA ASP A 273 -17.51 6.63 -30.26
C ASP A 273 -17.55 6.96 -31.74
N ALA A 274 -17.43 8.24 -32.12
CA ALA A 274 -17.30 8.67 -33.50
C ALA A 274 -16.07 8.02 -34.18
N LYS A 275 -14.93 7.93 -33.48
CA LYS A 275 -13.77 7.19 -33.95
C LYS A 275 -14.04 5.69 -34.11
N ARG A 276 -14.70 5.08 -33.13
CA ARG A 276 -15.03 3.64 -33.14
C ARG A 276 -15.95 3.29 -34.29
N ASN A 277 -16.83 4.22 -34.67
CA ASN A 277 -17.74 4.09 -35.81
C ASN A 277 -17.09 4.49 -37.14
N HIS A 278 -15.77 4.75 -37.17
CA HIS A 278 -15.03 5.25 -38.34
C HIS A 278 -15.53 6.59 -38.90
N GLU A 279 -16.19 7.39 -38.07
CA GLU A 279 -16.66 8.75 -38.43
C GLU A 279 -15.52 9.78 -38.29
N LEU A 280 -14.47 9.46 -37.53
CA LEU A 280 -13.28 10.29 -37.32
C LEU A 280 -12.01 9.48 -37.51
N THR A 281 -11.03 10.11 -38.16
CA THR A 281 -9.67 9.58 -38.25
C THR A 281 -8.89 9.84 -36.96
N GLN A 282 -7.72 9.19 -36.82
CA GLN A 282 -6.85 9.41 -35.64
C GLN A 282 -6.39 10.84 -35.53
N ASP A 283 -6.02 11.45 -36.66
CA ASP A 283 -5.50 12.80 -36.72
C ASP A 283 -6.57 13.85 -36.40
N GLU A 284 -7.79 13.65 -36.90
CA GLU A 284 -8.94 14.50 -36.57
C GLU A 284 -9.34 14.39 -35.09
N LEU A 285 -9.20 13.20 -34.48
CA LEU A 285 -9.43 13.02 -33.05
C LEU A 285 -8.38 13.76 -32.21
N GLU A 286 -7.10 13.75 -32.64
CA GLU A 286 -6.03 14.45 -31.94
C GLU A 286 -6.12 15.97 -32.08
N GLU A 287 -6.74 16.46 -33.16
CA GLU A 287 -7.01 17.88 -33.38
C GLU A 287 -8.20 18.40 -32.56
N LEU A 288 -9.23 17.54 -32.36
CA LEU A 288 -10.42 17.84 -31.59
C LEU A 288 -10.27 17.63 -30.07
N LEU A 289 -9.30 16.82 -29.65
CA LEU A 289 -8.96 16.72 -28.24
C LEU A 289 -8.35 18.03 -27.78
N PRO A 290 -8.86 18.66 -26.72
CA PRO A 290 -8.32 19.92 -26.22
C PRO A 290 -6.83 19.73 -25.91
N LYS A 291 -5.98 20.60 -26.48
CA LYS A 291 -4.58 20.65 -26.13
C LYS A 291 -4.46 20.83 -24.62
N PRO A 292 -3.68 20.01 -23.95
CA PRO A 292 -3.67 19.97 -22.49
C PRO A 292 -3.19 21.29 -21.89
N GLU A 293 -4.13 22.13 -21.47
CA GLU A 293 -3.79 23.16 -20.48
C GLU A 293 -3.61 22.44 -19.13
N PRO A 294 -2.47 22.58 -18.47
CA PRO A 294 -2.12 21.82 -17.26
C PRO A 294 -3.20 21.87 -16.16
N GLN A 295 -3.87 23.01 -16.01
CA GLN A 295 -4.90 23.22 -15.00
C GLN A 295 -6.18 22.43 -15.32
N ARG A 296 -6.61 22.41 -16.59
CA ARG A 296 -7.82 21.69 -17.01
C ARG A 296 -7.66 20.17 -16.93
N CYS A 297 -6.47 19.67 -17.26
CA CYS A 297 -6.16 18.25 -17.10
C CYS A 297 -6.10 17.85 -15.62
N TYR A 298 -5.60 18.72 -14.76
CA TYR A 298 -5.61 18.53 -13.32
C TYR A 298 -7.04 18.43 -12.78
N ASP A 299 -7.90 19.39 -13.10
CA ASP A 299 -9.28 19.42 -12.65
C ASP A 299 -10.06 18.20 -13.15
N TRP A 300 -9.79 17.76 -14.38
CA TRP A 300 -10.38 16.56 -14.97
C TRP A 300 -9.89 15.28 -14.27
N CYS A 301 -8.61 15.11 -14.02
CA CYS A 301 -8.07 13.98 -13.27
C CYS A 301 -8.67 13.92 -11.86
N VAL A 302 -8.72 15.05 -11.14
CA VAL A 302 -9.34 15.14 -9.81
C VAL A 302 -10.82 14.77 -9.85
N SER A 303 -11.56 15.17 -10.88
CA SER A 303 -12.97 14.84 -11.08
C SER A 303 -13.18 13.34 -11.32
N LEU A 304 -12.38 12.72 -12.18
CA LEU A 304 -12.42 11.28 -12.45
C LEU A 304 -12.22 10.44 -11.17
N PHE A 305 -11.22 10.80 -10.39
CA PHE A 305 -10.87 10.06 -9.18
C PHE A 305 -11.85 10.32 -8.03
N SER A 306 -12.40 11.53 -7.92
CA SER A 306 -13.37 11.87 -6.88
C SER A 306 -14.71 11.15 -7.04
N SER A 307 -15.11 10.78 -8.25
CA SER A 307 -16.33 10.00 -8.50
C SER A 307 -16.18 8.53 -8.06
N SER A 308 -15.01 7.95 -8.21
CA SER A 308 -14.70 6.58 -7.75
C SER A 308 -14.66 6.47 -6.23
N TYR A 309 -14.13 7.49 -5.54
CA TYR A 309 -14.01 7.50 -4.07
C TYR A 309 -15.36 7.63 -3.34
N ARG A 310 -16.37 8.26 -3.95
CA ARG A 310 -17.69 8.41 -3.34
C ARG A 310 -18.55 7.14 -3.35
N LYS A 311 -18.18 6.11 -4.10
CA LYS A 311 -18.92 4.84 -4.20
C LYS A 311 -18.45 3.74 -3.26
N GLY A 312 -17.39 3.97 -2.50
CA GLY A 312 -16.76 3.01 -1.58
C GLY A 312 -17.04 3.23 -0.09
N ASN A 313 -17.98 4.11 0.27
CA ASN A 313 -18.46 4.30 1.64
C ASN A 313 -19.93 3.97 1.76
#